data_3beb4b0dbe9e9adb1d75774a00ba0e3c
#
_entry.id   3beb4b0dbe9e9adb1d75774a00ba0e3c
#
_cell.length_a   1.000
_cell.length_b   1.000
_cell.length_c   1.000
_cell.angle_alpha   90.00
_cell.angle_beta   90.00
_cell.angle_gamma   90.00
#
_symmetry.space_group_name_H-M   'P 1'
#
loop_
_entity.id
_entity.type
_entity.pdbx_description
1 polymer ?
#
loop_
_entity_poly.entity_id
_entity_poly.type
_entity_poly.pdbx_seq_one_letter_code
_entity_poly.pdbx_strand_id
1 'polypeptide(L)'
;MINTKEETTAMTVRALNDAVNARDREAAVALFAPDGVFRPGAAGASFEGPEAIADALFGFLGAHKSGQFETVHEVFAGDEAYSEWKWAGVTSEGEPAETHGCDYYLIRDGKVAVRSTFRKV
;
A
#
# COMPACT_ATOMS: atom_id res chain seq x y z
N MET A 1 -13.82 -25.56 -4.54
CA MET A 1 -12.53 -25.32 -4.95
C MET A 1 -11.62 -24.78 -3.88
N ILE A 2 -10.44 -24.69 -4.18
CA ILE A 2 -9.39 -24.45 -3.24
C ILE A 2 -9.02 -22.98 -3.18
N ASN A 3 -8.98 -22.46 -1.99
CA ASN A 3 -8.39 -21.16 -1.78
C ASN A 3 -6.87 -21.29 -1.92
N THR A 4 -6.30 -20.57 -2.84
CA THR A 4 -4.87 -20.60 -3.09
C THR A 4 -4.17 -19.49 -2.32
N LYS A 5 -2.85 -19.60 -2.21
CA LYS A 5 -2.05 -18.51 -1.69
C LYS A 5 -2.27 -17.24 -2.51
N GLU A 6 -2.40 -17.39 -3.81
CA GLU A 6 -2.63 -16.25 -4.70
C GLU A 6 -3.94 -15.55 -4.41
N GLU A 7 -4.99 -16.30 -4.12
CA GLU A 7 -6.27 -15.71 -3.74
C GLU A 7 -6.17 -14.93 -2.44
N THR A 8 -5.51 -15.51 -1.44
CA THR A 8 -5.29 -14.84 -0.16
C THR A 8 -4.43 -13.59 -0.34
N THR A 9 -3.39 -13.68 -1.15
CA THR A 9 -2.52 -12.55 -1.47
C THR A 9 -3.32 -11.43 -2.13
N ALA A 10 -4.12 -11.77 -3.15
CA ALA A 10 -4.93 -10.79 -3.86
C ALA A 10 -5.93 -10.10 -2.93
N MET A 11 -6.61 -10.88 -2.09
CA MET A 11 -7.58 -10.34 -1.15
C MET A 11 -6.94 -9.36 -0.17
N THR A 12 -5.76 -9.73 0.35
CA THR A 12 -5.05 -8.90 1.33
C THR A 12 -4.57 -7.59 0.71
N VAL A 13 -3.96 -7.66 -0.48
CA VAL A 13 -3.47 -6.46 -1.18
C VAL A 13 -4.63 -5.52 -1.50
N ARG A 14 -5.74 -6.06 -2.00
CA ARG A 14 -6.90 -5.24 -2.35
C ARG A 14 -7.58 -4.65 -1.13
N ALA A 15 -7.64 -5.40 -0.04
CA ALA A 15 -8.20 -4.89 1.22
C ALA A 15 -7.37 -3.72 1.74
N LEU A 16 -6.05 -3.79 1.64
CA LEU A 16 -5.18 -2.70 2.06
C LEU A 16 -5.39 -1.46 1.18
N ASN A 17 -5.45 -1.65 -0.14
CA ASN A 17 -5.70 -0.53 -1.05
C ASN A 17 -7.04 0.14 -0.75
N ASP A 18 -8.07 -0.64 -0.48
CA ASP A 18 -9.39 -0.11 -0.12
C ASP A 18 -9.34 0.67 1.20
N ALA A 19 -8.67 0.14 2.21
CA ALA A 19 -8.54 0.80 3.52
C ALA A 19 -7.80 2.13 3.40
N VAL A 20 -6.73 2.15 2.60
CA VAL A 20 -5.94 3.37 2.37
C VAL A 20 -6.78 4.41 1.65
N ASN A 21 -7.48 4.02 0.59
CA ASN A 21 -8.34 4.94 -0.15
C ASN A 21 -9.51 5.45 0.69
N ALA A 22 -10.04 4.62 1.58
CA ALA A 22 -11.12 5.01 2.48
C ALA A 22 -10.63 5.83 3.67
N ARG A 23 -9.33 6.00 3.84
CA ARG A 23 -8.72 6.63 5.03
C ARG A 23 -9.06 5.88 6.31
N ASP A 24 -9.21 4.56 6.23
CA ASP A 24 -9.55 3.70 7.36
C ASP A 24 -8.27 3.17 7.99
N ARG A 25 -7.73 3.94 8.94
CA ARG A 25 -6.46 3.61 9.58
C ARG A 25 -6.52 2.28 10.34
N GLU A 26 -7.60 2.04 11.05
CA GLU A 26 -7.73 0.80 11.83
C GLU A 26 -7.71 -0.43 10.94
N ALA A 27 -8.44 -0.37 9.83
CA ALA A 27 -8.46 -1.47 8.87
C ALA A 27 -7.07 -1.70 8.26
N ALA A 28 -6.36 -0.62 7.94
CA ALA A 28 -5.01 -0.72 7.39
C ALA A 28 -4.04 -1.34 8.40
N VAL A 29 -4.07 -0.87 9.66
CA VAL A 29 -3.22 -1.40 10.72
C VAL A 29 -3.43 -2.90 10.89
N ALA A 30 -4.68 -3.35 10.85
CA ALA A 30 -5.03 -4.76 11.04
C ALA A 30 -4.50 -5.67 9.91
N LEU A 31 -4.16 -5.09 8.77
CA LEU A 31 -3.69 -5.86 7.61
C LEU A 31 -2.17 -6.07 7.56
N PHE A 32 -1.41 -5.41 8.43
CA PHE A 32 0.04 -5.60 8.48
C PHE A 32 0.42 -6.64 9.52
N ALA A 33 1.45 -7.44 9.18
CA ALA A 33 2.03 -8.37 10.14
C ALA A 33 2.65 -7.58 11.30
N PRO A 34 2.71 -8.16 12.52
CA PRO A 34 3.30 -7.45 13.67
C PRO A 34 4.72 -6.99 13.44
N ASP A 35 5.49 -7.73 12.64
CA ASP A 35 6.87 -7.40 12.26
C ASP A 35 6.94 -6.90 10.82
N GLY A 36 5.85 -6.39 10.29
CA GLY A 36 5.77 -5.92 8.91
C GLY A 36 6.72 -4.76 8.64
N VAL A 37 7.12 -4.63 7.39
CA VAL A 37 8.07 -3.61 6.95
C VAL A 37 7.49 -2.86 5.76
N PHE A 38 7.60 -1.55 5.78
CA PHE A 38 7.24 -0.69 4.66
C PHE A 38 8.47 0.12 4.23
N ARG A 39 8.80 0.03 2.94
CA ARG A 39 9.88 0.82 2.33
C ARG A 39 9.26 1.77 1.32
N PRO A 40 9.11 3.07 1.67
CA PRO A 40 8.42 4.04 0.79
C PRO A 40 9.42 4.63 -0.19
N GLY A 41 9.61 4.25 -1.30
CA GLY A 41 10.38 4.82 -2.43
C GLY A 41 11.59 5.72 -2.18
N ALA A 42 11.79 6.25 -1.00
CA ALA A 42 12.95 7.06 -0.67
C ALA A 42 14.10 6.16 -0.21
N ALA A 43 15.29 6.41 -0.70
CA ALA A 43 16.45 5.58 -0.39
C ALA A 43 16.71 5.57 1.12
N GLY A 44 16.86 4.37 1.68
CA GLY A 44 17.14 4.17 3.10
C GLY A 44 15.97 4.32 4.04
N ALA A 45 14.82 4.75 3.55
CA ALA A 45 13.63 4.85 4.41
C ALA A 45 13.02 3.48 4.66
N SER A 46 12.67 3.22 5.91
CA SER A 46 12.05 1.96 6.30
C SER A 46 11.24 2.18 7.59
N PHE A 47 10.05 1.61 7.64
CA PHE A 47 9.18 1.66 8.81
C PHE A 47 8.82 0.24 9.21
N GLU A 48 8.85 -0.05 10.49
CA GLU A 48 8.56 -1.39 10.99
C GLU A 48 7.40 -1.36 11.96
N GLY A 49 6.52 -2.34 11.81
CA GLY A 49 5.33 -2.50 12.63
C GLY A 49 4.13 -1.72 12.13
N PRO A 50 2.91 -2.22 12.41
CA PRO A 50 1.69 -1.65 11.83
C PRO A 50 1.46 -0.17 12.13
N GLU A 51 1.76 0.28 13.35
CA GLU A 51 1.52 1.67 13.73
C GLU A 51 2.45 2.63 13.00
N ALA A 52 3.75 2.31 12.96
CA ALA A 52 4.72 3.14 12.26
C ALA A 52 4.44 3.19 10.76
N ILE A 53 4.04 2.05 10.19
CA ILE A 53 3.67 1.98 8.77
C ILE A 53 2.45 2.84 8.50
N ALA A 54 1.43 2.75 9.34
CA ALA A 54 0.22 3.56 9.19
C ALA A 54 0.53 5.05 9.31
N ASP A 55 1.39 5.44 10.24
CA ASP A 55 1.81 6.83 10.39
C ASP A 55 2.42 7.35 9.09
N ALA A 56 3.27 6.54 8.43
CA ALA A 56 3.90 6.93 7.17
C ALA A 56 2.88 7.04 6.03
N LEU A 57 2.01 6.05 5.90
CA LEU A 57 1.00 6.03 4.83
C LEU A 57 0.01 7.18 4.98
N PHE A 58 -0.54 7.35 6.15
CA PHE A 58 -1.58 8.35 6.39
C PHE A 58 -0.99 9.75 6.54
N GLY A 59 0.30 9.85 6.87
CA GLY A 59 1.02 11.11 6.80
C GLY A 59 1.11 11.64 5.39
N PHE A 60 1.42 10.77 4.42
CA PHE A 60 1.43 11.15 3.01
C PHE A 60 0.03 11.63 2.56
N LEU A 61 -0.99 10.85 2.89
CA LEU A 61 -2.36 11.19 2.47
C LEU A 61 -2.84 12.49 3.11
N GLY A 62 -2.50 12.71 4.39
CA GLY A 62 -2.89 13.90 5.13
C GLY A 62 -2.20 15.18 4.66
N ALA A 63 -1.11 15.05 3.91
CA ALA A 63 -0.41 16.20 3.33
C ALA A 63 -1.13 16.76 2.10
N HIS A 64 -2.21 16.11 1.66
CA HIS A 64 -2.97 16.48 0.47
C HIS A 64 -4.42 16.72 0.85
N LYS A 65 -5.10 17.60 0.11
CA LYS A 65 -6.53 17.85 0.32
C LYS A 65 -7.36 16.65 -0.08
N SER A 66 -6.96 15.95 -1.13
CA SER A 66 -7.65 14.76 -1.62
C SER A 66 -6.69 13.93 -2.44
N GLY A 67 -7.08 12.70 -2.72
CA GLY A 67 -6.32 11.82 -3.59
C GLY A 67 -6.76 10.39 -3.45
N GLN A 68 -6.60 9.64 -4.55
CA GLN A 68 -6.97 8.24 -4.61
C GLN A 68 -5.90 7.47 -5.36
N PHE A 69 -5.63 6.26 -4.89
CA PHE A 69 -4.84 5.31 -5.64
C PHE A 69 -5.76 4.53 -6.58
N GLU A 70 -5.35 4.43 -7.82
CA GLU A 70 -6.02 3.61 -8.83
C GLU A 70 -5.06 2.50 -9.24
N THR A 71 -5.50 1.25 -9.14
CA THR A 71 -4.71 0.11 -9.58
C THR A 71 -4.74 0.05 -11.11
N VAL A 72 -3.55 0.00 -11.72
CA VAL A 72 -3.40 -0.07 -13.16
C VAL A 72 -3.15 -1.50 -13.60
N HIS A 73 -2.34 -2.25 -12.86
CA HIS A 73 -1.95 -3.60 -13.22
C HIS A 73 -1.51 -4.35 -11.97
N GLU A 74 -1.96 -5.61 -11.85
CA GLU A 74 -1.60 -6.46 -10.71
C GLU A 74 -1.07 -7.80 -11.20
N VAL A 75 -0.04 -8.29 -10.52
CA VAL A 75 0.49 -9.62 -10.75
C VAL A 75 0.61 -10.32 -9.40
N PHE A 76 0.10 -11.54 -9.32
CA PHE A 76 0.14 -12.34 -8.10
C PHE A 76 0.86 -13.65 -8.39
N ALA A 77 1.81 -14.01 -7.53
CA ALA A 77 2.59 -15.24 -7.66
C ALA A 77 2.77 -15.83 -6.26
N GLY A 78 1.92 -16.77 -5.89
CA GLY A 78 1.95 -17.35 -4.55
C GLY A 78 1.64 -16.31 -3.50
N ASP A 79 2.59 -16.09 -2.60
CA ASP A 79 2.47 -15.11 -1.51
C ASP A 79 3.06 -13.75 -1.86
N GLU A 80 3.47 -13.55 -3.12
CA GLU A 80 4.04 -12.28 -3.57
C GLU A 80 3.13 -11.60 -4.57
N ALA A 81 3.24 -10.27 -4.64
CA ALA A 81 2.46 -9.49 -5.58
C ALA A 81 3.22 -8.26 -6.02
N TYR A 82 2.91 -7.81 -7.24
CA TYR A 82 3.27 -6.48 -7.74
C TYR A 82 1.99 -5.78 -8.13
N SER A 83 1.85 -4.54 -7.71
CA SER A 83 0.68 -3.73 -8.01
C SER A 83 1.14 -2.39 -8.54
N GLU A 84 0.93 -2.17 -9.83
CA GLU A 84 1.20 -0.88 -10.45
C GLU A 84 0.01 0.04 -10.20
N TRP A 85 0.30 1.27 -9.81
CA TRP A 85 -0.75 2.22 -9.44
C TRP A 85 -0.45 3.61 -9.97
N LYS A 86 -1.53 4.38 -10.06
CA LYS A 86 -1.52 5.82 -10.27
C LYS A 86 -2.18 6.45 -9.07
N TRP A 87 -1.57 7.49 -8.54
CA TRP A 87 -2.18 8.31 -7.50
C TRP A 87 -2.45 9.69 -8.09
N ALA A 88 -3.66 10.18 -7.91
CA ALA A 88 -4.06 11.50 -8.38
C ALA A 88 -4.83 12.21 -7.28
N GLY A 89 -4.53 13.48 -7.06
CA GLY A 89 -5.15 14.23 -6.00
C GLY A 89 -4.87 15.72 -6.10
N VAL A 90 -5.07 16.40 -4.98
CA VAL A 90 -4.91 17.85 -4.88
C VAL A 90 -4.01 18.14 -3.67
N THR A 91 -3.00 18.99 -3.87
CA THR A 91 -2.07 19.37 -2.80
C THR A 91 -2.77 20.24 -1.76
N SER A 92 -2.10 20.47 -0.63
CA SER A 92 -2.61 21.37 0.40
C SER A 92 -2.80 22.79 -0.10
N GLU A 93 -2.10 23.19 -1.17
CA GLU A 93 -2.26 24.51 -1.78
C GLU A 93 -3.32 24.54 -2.87
N GLY A 94 -4.00 23.42 -3.12
CA GLY A 94 -5.07 23.40 -4.12
C GLY A 94 -4.60 23.05 -5.53
N GLU A 95 -3.36 22.61 -5.70
CA GLU A 95 -2.81 22.27 -7.02
C GLU A 95 -3.01 20.80 -7.34
N PRO A 96 -3.29 20.46 -8.61
CA PRO A 96 -3.36 19.04 -8.97
C PRO A 96 -2.00 18.36 -8.82
N ALA A 97 -2.02 17.11 -8.36
CA ALA A 97 -0.83 16.32 -8.19
C ALA A 97 -1.10 14.91 -8.68
N GLU A 98 -0.10 14.30 -9.32
CA GLU A 98 -0.21 12.95 -9.84
C GLU A 98 1.14 12.25 -9.68
N THR A 99 1.11 11.00 -9.28
CA THR A 99 2.34 10.20 -9.22
C THR A 99 2.01 8.75 -9.60
N HIS A 100 3.00 8.05 -10.11
CA HIS A 100 2.86 6.68 -10.57
C HIS A 100 3.92 5.81 -9.90
N GLY A 101 3.59 4.57 -9.66
CA GLY A 101 4.55 3.65 -9.07
C GLY A 101 4.09 2.22 -9.11
N CYS A 102 4.86 1.40 -8.42
CA CYS A 102 4.58 -0.01 -8.29
C CYS A 102 4.98 -0.42 -6.87
N ASP A 103 4.14 -1.23 -6.23
CA ASP A 103 4.42 -1.79 -4.92
C ASP A 103 4.72 -3.27 -5.07
N TYR A 104 5.75 -3.72 -4.37
CA TYR A 104 5.99 -5.13 -4.13
C TYR A 104 5.41 -5.50 -2.77
N TYR A 105 4.73 -6.64 -2.71
CA TYR A 105 4.14 -7.17 -1.48
C TYR A 105 4.62 -8.58 -1.21
N LEU A 106 4.89 -8.87 0.05
CA LEU A 106 4.99 -10.24 0.55
C LEU A 106 3.91 -10.43 1.61
N ILE A 107 3.07 -11.44 1.42
CA ILE A 107 1.96 -11.74 2.33
C ILE A 107 2.30 -12.98 3.14
N ARG A 108 2.07 -12.92 4.44
CA ARG A 108 2.28 -14.04 5.34
C ARG A 108 1.11 -14.12 6.31
N ASP A 109 0.48 -15.30 6.35
CA ASP A 109 -0.68 -15.55 7.23
C ASP A 109 -1.79 -14.52 7.04
N GLY A 110 -2.07 -14.15 5.79
CA GLY A 110 -3.11 -13.19 5.45
C GLY A 110 -2.79 -11.74 5.84
N LYS A 111 -1.54 -11.44 6.13
CA LYS A 111 -1.08 -10.11 6.52
C LYS A 111 0.07 -9.66 5.64
N VAL A 112 0.21 -8.36 5.49
CA VAL A 112 1.31 -7.78 4.74
C VAL A 112 2.58 -7.82 5.58
N ALA A 113 3.53 -8.66 5.16
CA ALA A 113 4.83 -8.76 5.83
C ALA A 113 5.82 -7.74 5.26
N VAL A 114 5.74 -7.47 3.94
CA VAL A 114 6.59 -6.47 3.30
C VAL A 114 5.77 -5.69 2.29
N ARG A 115 5.92 -4.38 2.29
CA ARG A 115 5.43 -3.50 1.23
C ARG A 115 6.60 -2.61 0.84
N SER A 116 6.99 -2.68 -0.43
CA SER A 116 8.11 -1.88 -0.94
C SER A 116 7.66 -1.13 -2.16
N THR A 117 7.81 0.19 -2.13
CA THR A 117 7.28 1.08 -3.16
C THR A 117 8.39 1.53 -4.09
N PHE A 118 8.11 1.47 -5.38
CA PHE A 118 9.00 1.98 -6.45
C PHE A 118 8.23 3.04 -7.22
N ARG A 119 8.73 4.26 -7.22
CA ARG A 119 8.07 5.36 -7.93
C ARG A 119 8.71 5.59 -9.28
N LYS A 120 7.85 5.91 -10.25
CA LYS A 120 8.33 6.41 -11.54
C LYS A 120 8.72 7.87 -11.37
N VAL A 121 9.84 8.22 -11.92
CA VAL A 121 10.32 9.60 -11.91
C VAL A 121 10.20 10.21 -13.28
#